data_43acaf5ab933fd2c072d98bcf71c8fb8
#
_entry.id   43acaf5ab933fd2c072d98bcf71c8fb8
#
_cell.length_a   1.000
_cell.length_b   1.000
_cell.length_c   1.000
_cell.angle_alpha   90.00
_cell.angle_beta   90.00
_cell.angle_gamma   90.00
#
_symmetry.space_group_name_H-M   'P 1'
#
loop_
_entity.id
_entity.type
_entity.pdbx_description
1 polymer ?
#
loop_
_entity_poly.entity_id
_entity_poly.type
_entity_poly.pdbx_seq_one_letter_code
_entity_poly.pdbx_strand_id
1 'polypeptide(L)'
;MLKACDFMHSHNIVHRDYKPVNMLLSRNGVLKICDFGFARQLTSAEIKAGTALTEYVSTRWYRSPELLVGSNTYQHAVDVWAIGCIFVELVTG
;
A
#
# COMPACT_ATOMS: atom_id res chain seq x y z
N MET A 1 7.77 -8.12 -2.73
CA MET A 1 6.89 -6.97 -2.48
C MET A 1 6.85 -5.98 -3.65
N LEU A 2 7.99 -5.47 -4.08
CA LEU A 2 8.02 -4.43 -5.13
C LEU A 2 7.42 -4.89 -6.46
N LYS A 3 7.65 -6.13 -6.86
CA LYS A 3 7.06 -6.66 -8.10
C LYS A 3 5.54 -6.71 -8.04
N ALA A 4 4.98 -7.14 -6.92
CA ALA A 4 3.52 -7.17 -6.72
C ALA A 4 2.95 -5.76 -6.72
N CYS A 5 3.61 -4.83 -6.03
CA CYS A 5 3.24 -3.43 -6.01
C CYS A 5 3.25 -2.81 -7.41
N ASP A 6 4.32 -3.05 -8.18
CA ASP A 6 4.43 -2.58 -9.56
C ASP A 6 3.30 -3.11 -10.44
N PHE A 7 2.99 -4.39 -10.32
CA PHE A 7 1.87 -5.00 -11.06
C PHE A 7 0.54 -4.32 -10.72
N MET A 8 0.24 -4.15 -9.43
CA MET A 8 -0.98 -3.49 -8.99
C MET A 8 -1.05 -2.04 -9.50
N HIS A 9 0.05 -1.30 -9.34
CA HIS A 9 0.11 0.11 -9.74
C HIS A 9 0.03 0.29 -11.27
N SER A 10 0.51 -0.68 -12.04
CA SER A 10 0.34 -0.67 -13.50
C SER A 10 -1.12 -0.79 -13.94
N HIS A 11 -1.97 -1.31 -13.06
CA HIS A 11 -3.43 -1.37 -13.25
C HIS A 11 -4.16 -0.27 -12.47
N ASN A 12 -3.43 0.71 -11.95
CA ASN A 12 -3.95 1.81 -11.12
C ASN A 12 -4.69 1.31 -9.86
N ILE A 13 -4.25 0.19 -9.31
CA ILE A 13 -4.78 -0.34 -8.06
C ILE A 13 -3.82 0.03 -6.92
N VAL A 14 -4.35 0.69 -5.91
CA VAL A 14 -3.62 1.03 -4.68
C VAL A 14 -4.10 0.10 -3.57
N HIS A 15 -3.19 -0.62 -2.92
CA HIS A 15 -3.55 -1.58 -1.87
C HIS A 15 -3.98 -0.88 -0.58
N ARG A 16 -3.21 0.12 -0.15
CA ARG A 16 -3.45 0.99 1.01
C ARG A 16 -3.26 0.34 2.37
N ASP A 17 -2.93 -0.94 2.44
CA ASP A 17 -2.78 -1.67 3.71
C ASP A 17 -1.61 -2.66 3.68
N TYR A 18 -0.48 -2.27 3.09
CA TYR A 18 0.74 -3.06 3.15
C TYR A 18 1.25 -3.13 4.58
N LYS A 19 1.32 -4.33 5.13
CA LYS A 19 1.89 -4.64 6.45
C LYS A 19 2.23 -6.13 6.51
N PRO A 20 3.11 -6.56 7.42
CA PRO A 20 3.56 -7.95 7.45
C PRO A 20 2.44 -8.98 7.55
N VAL A 21 1.38 -8.70 8.31
CA VAL A 21 0.26 -9.65 8.47
C VAL A 21 -0.52 -9.87 7.17
N ASN A 22 -0.38 -8.97 6.20
CA ASN A 22 -1.03 -9.08 4.89
C ASN A 22 -0.10 -9.70 3.85
N MET A 23 0.98 -10.31 4.28
CA MET A 23 1.96 -10.97 3.42
C MET A 23 2.07 -12.43 3.82
N LEU A 24 1.82 -13.31 2.86
CA LEU A 24 1.90 -14.75 3.06
C LEU A 24 3.13 -15.29 2.35
N LEU A 25 3.88 -16.13 3.03
CA LEU A 25 5.06 -16.77 2.47
C LEU A 25 4.77 -18.26 2.29
N SER A 26 4.85 -18.75 1.04
CA SER A 26 4.66 -20.16 0.76
C SER A 26 5.89 -20.97 1.16
N ARG A 27 5.72 -22.31 1.22
CA ARG A 27 6.84 -23.21 1.57
C ARG A 27 8.02 -23.13 0.61
N ASN A 28 7.76 -22.82 -0.65
CA ASN A 28 8.81 -22.68 -1.68
C ASN A 28 9.29 -21.22 -1.85
N GLY A 29 9.04 -20.37 -0.87
CA GLY A 29 9.59 -19.03 -0.82
C GLY A 29 8.86 -17.98 -1.67
N VAL A 30 7.63 -18.24 -2.10
CA VAL A 30 6.85 -17.27 -2.87
C VAL A 30 6.07 -16.38 -1.91
N LEU A 31 6.30 -15.06 -2.00
CA LEU A 31 5.56 -14.06 -1.23
C LEU A 31 4.28 -13.70 -1.98
N LYS A 32 3.17 -13.71 -1.25
CA LYS A 32 1.85 -13.32 -1.76
C LYS A 32 1.26 -12.22 -0.91
N ILE A 33 0.76 -11.18 -1.56
CA ILE A 33 0.04 -10.09 -0.89
C ILE A 33 -1.43 -10.50 -0.75
N CYS A 34 -2.00 -10.27 0.41
CA CYS A 34 -3.41 -10.59 0.66
C CYS A 34 -4.12 -9.39 1.32
N ASP A 35 -5.40 -9.59 1.62
CA ASP A 35 -6.31 -8.61 2.22
C ASP A 35 -6.43 -7.33 1.40
N PHE A 36 -7.29 -7.39 0.40
CA PHE A 36 -7.59 -6.28 -0.49
C PHE A 36 -8.82 -5.47 -0.02
N GLY A 37 -9.19 -5.58 1.26
CA GLY A 37 -10.36 -4.90 1.81
C GLY A 37 -10.31 -3.38 1.69
N PHE A 38 -9.11 -2.79 1.68
CA PHE A 38 -8.91 -1.36 1.50
C PHE A 38 -8.40 -1.00 0.11
N ALA A 39 -8.20 -1.97 -0.78
CA ALA A 39 -7.69 -1.72 -2.11
C ALA A 39 -8.69 -0.93 -2.94
N ARG A 40 -8.17 -0.06 -3.80
CA ARG A 40 -8.99 0.75 -4.69
C ARG A 40 -8.33 0.91 -6.06
N GLN A 41 -9.13 0.82 -7.10
CA GLN A 41 -8.70 1.15 -8.44
C GLN A 41 -8.94 2.65 -8.70
N LEU A 42 -7.90 3.35 -9.14
CA LEU A 42 -7.97 4.77 -9.47
C LEU A 42 -8.26 4.94 -10.95
N THR A 43 -9.18 5.85 -11.28
CA THR A 43 -9.41 6.27 -12.66
C THR A 43 -8.34 7.27 -13.09
N SER A 44 -8.16 7.44 -14.41
CA SER A 44 -7.24 8.45 -14.94
C SER A 44 -7.60 9.86 -14.48
N ALA A 45 -8.88 10.17 -14.36
CA ALA A 45 -9.37 11.45 -13.86
C ALA A 45 -9.00 11.66 -12.38
N GLU A 46 -9.17 10.63 -11.56
CA GLU A 46 -8.81 10.65 -10.13
C GLU A 46 -7.32 10.86 -9.94
N ILE A 47 -6.49 10.20 -10.74
CA ILE A 47 -5.03 10.37 -10.68
C ILE A 47 -4.64 11.81 -11.00
N LYS A 48 -5.22 12.41 -12.05
CA LYS A 48 -4.94 13.79 -12.45
C LYS A 48 -5.44 14.82 -11.45
N ALA A 49 -6.62 14.59 -10.90
CA ALA A 49 -7.25 15.53 -9.98
C ALA A 49 -6.72 15.43 -8.55
N GLY A 50 -6.00 14.35 -8.21
CA GLY A 50 -5.62 14.08 -6.83
C GLY A 50 -6.86 13.87 -5.96
N THR A 51 -7.83 13.10 -6.44
CA THR A 51 -9.11 12.91 -5.78
C THR A 51 -8.95 12.31 -4.39
N ALA A 52 -9.76 12.81 -3.45
CA ALA A 52 -9.84 12.29 -2.10
C ALA A 52 -10.26 10.82 -2.08
N LEU A 53 -9.51 10.01 -1.34
CA LEU A 53 -9.82 8.62 -1.10
C LEU A 53 -10.43 8.45 0.28
N THR A 54 -11.24 7.40 0.45
CA THR A 54 -11.90 7.10 1.71
C THR A 54 -10.88 6.88 2.82
N GLU A 55 -11.06 7.53 3.95
CA GLU A 55 -10.30 7.21 5.15
C GLU A 55 -10.58 5.79 5.60
N TYR A 56 -9.58 5.16 6.18
CA TYR A 56 -9.72 3.84 6.77
C TYR A 56 -9.00 3.78 8.11
N VAL A 57 -9.49 2.95 9.01
CA VAL A 57 -8.89 2.73 10.32
C VAL A 57 -8.06 1.45 10.27
N SER A 58 -6.76 1.57 10.48
CA SER A 58 -5.81 0.46 10.46
C SER A 58 -4.58 0.79 11.29
N THR A 59 -3.65 -0.16 11.39
CA THR A 59 -2.35 0.04 12.03
C THR A 59 -1.59 1.19 11.38
N ARG A 60 -1.15 2.15 12.17
CA ARG A 60 -0.53 3.38 11.65
C ARG A 60 0.96 3.27 11.38
N TRP A 61 1.59 2.19 11.77
CA TRP A 61 3.06 2.04 11.71
C TRP A 61 3.62 2.13 10.30
N TYR A 62 2.83 1.75 9.30
CA TYR A 62 3.24 1.70 7.90
C TYR A 62 2.61 2.81 7.06
N ARG A 63 1.96 3.77 7.69
CA ARG A 63 1.31 4.87 6.99
C ARG A 63 2.29 5.94 6.56
N SER A 64 2.15 6.41 5.33
CA SER A 64 2.92 7.53 4.82
C SER A 64 2.59 8.85 5.54
N PRO A 65 3.50 9.81 5.54
CA PRO A 65 3.28 11.10 6.22
C PRO A 65 2.01 11.81 5.77
N GLU A 66 1.68 11.79 4.48
CA GLU A 66 0.48 12.43 3.95
C GLU A 66 -0.80 11.82 4.52
N LEU A 67 -0.80 10.51 4.81
CA LEU A 67 -1.94 9.87 5.46
C LEU A 67 -2.03 10.24 6.94
N LEU A 68 -0.88 10.37 7.62
CA LEU A 68 -0.85 10.69 9.05
C LEU A 68 -1.34 12.09 9.34
N VAL A 69 -1.12 13.04 8.43
CA VAL A 69 -1.60 14.42 8.59
C VAL A 69 -3.04 14.61 8.10
N GLY A 70 -3.71 13.52 7.73
CA GLY A 70 -5.12 13.57 7.35
C GLY A 70 -5.36 13.97 5.89
N SER A 71 -4.34 13.94 5.05
CA SER A 71 -4.55 14.15 3.61
C SER A 71 -5.39 13.01 3.04
N ASN A 72 -6.36 13.35 2.23
CA ASN A 72 -7.17 12.40 1.49
C ASN A 72 -6.89 12.44 -0.02
N THR A 73 -5.84 13.16 -0.42
CA THR A 73 -5.37 13.25 -1.82
C THR A 73 -4.09 12.45 -2.03
N TYR A 74 -4.07 11.20 -1.60
CA TYR A 74 -2.93 10.31 -1.74
C TYR A 74 -3.13 9.32 -2.89
N GLN A 75 -2.03 8.79 -3.41
CA GLN A 75 -2.04 7.86 -4.55
C GLN A 75 -1.07 6.69 -4.30
N HIS A 76 -0.46 6.20 -5.37
CA HIS A 76 0.38 4.99 -5.36
C HIS A 76 1.53 5.03 -4.35
N ALA A 77 2.10 6.19 -4.09
CA ALA A 77 3.26 6.35 -3.22
C ALA A 77 3.03 5.85 -1.77
N VAL A 78 1.77 5.80 -1.32
CA VAL A 78 1.46 5.30 0.03
C VAL A 78 1.86 3.83 0.19
N ASP A 79 1.71 3.02 -0.84
CA ASP A 79 2.12 1.62 -0.84
C ASP A 79 3.65 1.50 -0.83
N VAL A 80 4.34 2.32 -1.59
CA VAL A 80 5.81 2.33 -1.64
C VAL A 80 6.40 2.71 -0.28
N TRP A 81 5.84 3.71 0.39
CA TRP A 81 6.25 4.06 1.74
C TRP A 81 6.10 2.90 2.72
N ALA A 82 4.95 2.22 2.69
CA ALA A 82 4.69 1.08 3.54
C ALA A 82 5.69 -0.06 3.30
N ILE A 83 6.01 -0.36 2.04
CA ILE A 83 7.02 -1.35 1.68
C ILE A 83 8.40 -0.96 2.25
N GLY A 84 8.76 0.31 2.19
CA GLY A 84 10.00 0.82 2.79
C GLY A 84 10.05 0.56 4.30
N CYS A 85 8.97 0.83 5.00
CA CYS A 85 8.87 0.56 6.44
C CYS A 85 9.03 -0.94 6.75
N ILE A 86 8.38 -1.80 5.97
CA ILE A 86 8.49 -3.26 6.13
C ILE A 86 9.92 -3.72 5.89
N PHE A 87 10.58 -3.17 4.88
CA PHE A 87 11.98 -3.49 4.57
C PHE A 87 12.89 -3.17 5.75
N VAL A 88 12.74 -1.99 6.35
CA VAL A 88 13.51 -1.60 7.53
C VAL A 88 13.25 -2.57 8.69
N GLU A 89 12.00 -2.93 8.92
CA GLU A 89 11.63 -3.89 9.97
C GLU A 89 12.30 -5.25 9.76
N LEU A 90 12.32 -5.75 8.52
CA LEU A 90 12.97 -7.03 8.19
C LEU A 90 14.47 -7.00 8.41
N VAL A 91 15.12 -5.86 8.20
CA VAL A 91 16.57 -5.71 8.36
C VAL A 91 16.98 -5.48 9.79
N THR A 92 16.17 -4.79 10.58
CA THR A 92 16.50 -4.39 11.96
C THR A 92 15.87 -5.29 13.03
N GLY A 93 14.88 -6.06 12.67
CA GLY A 93 14.12 -6.89 13.63
C GLY A 93 13.01 -6.08 14.25
#